data_f1a73ab2afe28832ec5582ea966191cb
#
_entry.id   f1a73ab2afe28832ec5582ea966191cb
#
_cell.length_a   1.000
_cell.length_b   1.000
_cell.length_c   1.000
_cell.angle_alpha   90.00
_cell.angle_beta   90.00
_cell.angle_gamma   90.00
#
_symmetry.space_group_name_H-M   'P 1'
#
loop_
_entity.id
_entity.type
_entity.pdbx_description
1 polymer ?
#
loop_
_entity_poly.entity_id
_entity_poly.type
_entity_poly.pdbx_seq_one_letter_code
_entity_poly.pdbx_strand_id
1 'polypeptide(L)'
;MEFSKIETQPITAPVAVIRGNTYRISVLTERLLRLEYNENGHFEDRASQVVWNRAFPKVEFEVNETEEELDLETSFLHLHYDKKEFSANGLTIEVKGYGKDQARSWFFGKDPEHSGNLFGTARTLDMVNGSCELGLGLMSLEGWSVLDDSNTLLLDENGWVCPRTEKGLDFYFFGYQSDEKGCLRDYYHLTGKTPMLPRFALGNWWSRYYEYSEESYLKLMKRFEKENVPFSVAVIDMDWHKVQIDPKYGSGWTGFSWNRELFPDPKRFIDALHEKGMRVTLNLHPADGIRGFEDCYEGAAKAMGVSAEKEEPVPFDVTDEKALKIYFEYGCYPHEELGVDFWWIDWQQGTRTKIEGLDSLWMLNHFHFLDSGKKKKRPMTFSRYAGPGSHRYPIGFSGDSF
;
A
#
# COMPACT_ATOMS: atom_id res chain seq x y z
N MET A 1 15.02 9.15 13.88
CA MET A 1 13.58 8.93 13.67
C MET A 1 13.30 7.46 13.81
N GLU A 2 12.33 7.06 14.61
CA GLU A 2 11.85 5.68 14.68
C GLU A 2 10.44 5.67 14.11
N PHE A 3 10.23 4.92 13.03
CA PHE A 3 8.88 4.60 12.57
C PHE A 3 8.22 3.61 13.52
N SER A 4 6.89 3.61 13.56
CA SER A 4 6.15 2.58 14.30
C SER A 4 6.51 1.22 13.72
N LYS A 5 6.87 0.26 14.58
CA LYS A 5 7.15 -1.12 14.13
C LYS A 5 5.86 -1.75 13.62
N ILE A 6 5.97 -2.48 12.52
CA ILE A 6 4.90 -3.36 12.06
C ILE A 6 4.96 -4.68 12.81
N GLU A 7 3.80 -5.15 13.23
CA GLU A 7 3.66 -6.47 13.82
C GLU A 7 3.26 -7.46 12.71
N THR A 8 4.10 -8.47 12.49
CA THR A 8 3.84 -9.54 11.53
C THR A 8 3.95 -10.90 12.19
N GLN A 9 3.24 -11.89 11.67
CA GLN A 9 3.31 -13.30 12.07
C GLN A 9 3.54 -14.16 10.82
N PRO A 10 4.70 -14.04 10.16
CA PRO A 10 4.90 -14.58 8.83
C PRO A 10 5.17 -16.07 8.76
N ILE A 11 5.28 -16.75 9.90
CA ILE A 11 5.61 -18.17 9.97
C ILE A 11 4.34 -19.01 10.15
N THR A 12 4.14 -19.99 9.27
CA THR A 12 3.07 -20.99 9.41
C THR A 12 3.42 -22.01 10.50
N ALA A 13 2.42 -22.43 11.28
CA ALA A 13 2.62 -23.47 12.29
C ALA A 13 3.13 -24.77 11.64
N PRO A 14 4.17 -25.43 12.19
CA PRO A 14 4.78 -26.61 11.56
C PRO A 14 3.81 -27.76 11.27
N VAL A 15 2.76 -27.93 12.08
CA VAL A 15 1.73 -28.96 11.88
C VAL A 15 0.86 -28.75 10.65
N ALA A 16 0.88 -27.55 10.08
CA ALA A 16 0.13 -27.17 8.88
C ALA A 16 1.02 -27.15 7.62
N VAL A 17 2.26 -27.64 7.71
CA VAL A 17 3.25 -27.57 6.62
C VAL A 17 3.62 -28.97 6.16
N ILE A 18 3.44 -29.22 4.86
CA ILE A 18 3.98 -30.39 4.15
C ILE A 18 5.18 -29.91 3.35
N ARG A 19 6.32 -30.56 3.51
CA ARG A 19 7.58 -30.13 2.90
C ARG A 19 8.35 -31.29 2.27
N GLY A 20 8.68 -31.14 1.00
CA GLY A 20 9.69 -31.95 0.31
C GLY A 20 11.00 -31.19 0.15
N ASN A 21 11.86 -31.69 -0.72
CA ASN A 21 13.16 -31.08 -1.00
C ASN A 21 13.01 -29.75 -1.76
N THR A 22 12.10 -29.67 -2.73
CA THR A 22 11.93 -28.55 -3.66
C THR A 22 10.57 -27.88 -3.54
N TYR A 23 9.67 -28.38 -2.69
CA TYR A 23 8.35 -27.80 -2.51
C TYR A 23 7.98 -27.65 -1.04
N ARG A 24 7.08 -26.70 -0.78
CA ARG A 24 6.42 -26.53 0.52
C ARG A 24 4.95 -26.16 0.28
N ILE A 25 4.05 -26.91 0.91
CA ILE A 25 2.62 -26.63 0.88
C ILE A 25 2.19 -26.35 2.32
N SER A 26 1.53 -25.21 2.53
CA SER A 26 1.02 -24.83 3.84
C SER A 26 -0.51 -24.73 3.81
N VAL A 27 -1.17 -25.42 4.73
CA VAL A 27 -2.63 -25.36 4.90
C VAL A 27 -2.95 -24.26 5.90
N LEU A 28 -3.30 -23.08 5.40
CA LEU A 28 -3.58 -21.91 6.23
C LEU A 28 -5.01 -21.96 6.78
N THR A 29 -5.97 -22.31 5.93
CA THR A 29 -7.35 -22.63 6.31
C THR A 29 -7.85 -23.81 5.50
N GLU A 30 -9.07 -24.30 5.76
CA GLU A 30 -9.69 -25.34 4.92
C GLU A 30 -9.91 -24.90 3.46
N ARG A 31 -9.71 -23.59 3.16
CA ARG A 31 -9.98 -22.96 1.85
C ARG A 31 -8.80 -22.14 1.33
N LEU A 32 -7.71 -22.03 2.08
CA LEU A 32 -6.54 -21.20 1.75
C LEU A 32 -5.26 -22.02 1.90
N LEU A 33 -4.58 -22.20 0.78
CA LEU A 33 -3.29 -22.90 0.73
C LEU A 33 -2.18 -21.95 0.28
N ARG A 34 -0.97 -22.09 0.83
CA ARG A 34 0.27 -21.53 0.26
C ARG A 34 1.03 -22.63 -0.47
N LEU A 35 1.45 -22.34 -1.68
CA LEU A 35 2.13 -23.25 -2.60
C LEU A 35 3.48 -22.63 -2.96
N GLU A 36 4.56 -23.30 -2.59
CA GLU A 36 5.90 -22.82 -2.86
C GLU A 36 6.72 -23.89 -3.60
N TYR A 37 7.49 -23.42 -4.58
CA TYR A 37 8.47 -24.27 -5.27
C TYR A 37 9.79 -23.50 -5.41
N ASN A 38 10.89 -24.17 -5.07
CA ASN A 38 12.24 -23.67 -5.25
C ASN A 38 13.19 -24.86 -5.50
N GLU A 39 13.89 -24.86 -6.62
CA GLU A 39 14.79 -25.94 -7.03
C GLU A 39 15.89 -26.26 -6.00
N ASN A 40 16.30 -25.24 -5.21
CA ASN A 40 17.32 -25.36 -4.18
C ASN A 40 16.74 -25.64 -2.76
N GLY A 41 15.42 -25.74 -2.64
CA GLY A 41 14.73 -25.98 -1.37
C GLY A 41 14.76 -24.81 -0.38
N HIS A 42 15.03 -23.60 -0.87
CA HIS A 42 15.02 -22.39 -0.06
C HIS A 42 13.63 -21.74 -0.08
N PHE A 43 12.97 -21.71 1.07
CA PHE A 43 11.63 -21.15 1.23
C PHE A 43 11.66 -19.89 2.09
N GLU A 44 10.87 -18.90 1.72
CA GLU A 44 10.88 -17.59 2.35
C GLU A 44 9.86 -17.52 3.51
N ASP A 45 10.33 -17.21 4.71
CA ASP A 45 9.49 -17.10 5.90
C ASP A 45 9.27 -15.64 6.35
N ARG A 46 9.97 -14.67 5.77
CA ARG A 46 9.74 -13.26 6.07
C ARG A 46 8.40 -12.78 5.54
N ALA A 47 7.87 -11.70 6.10
CA ALA A 47 6.75 -10.99 5.53
C ALA A 47 7.13 -10.35 4.18
N SER A 48 6.17 -10.21 3.28
CA SER A 48 6.33 -9.48 2.02
C SER A 48 5.56 -8.16 2.06
N GLN A 49 5.70 -7.34 1.02
CA GLN A 49 4.87 -6.14 0.85
C GLN A 49 3.36 -6.46 0.88
N VAL A 50 2.97 -7.68 0.53
CA VAL A 50 1.58 -8.13 0.49
C VAL A 50 1.22 -8.96 1.71
N VAL A 51 1.98 -9.99 2.02
CA VAL A 51 1.64 -11.01 3.02
C VAL A 51 2.39 -10.78 4.33
N TRP A 52 1.64 -10.53 5.40
CA TRP A 52 2.18 -10.23 6.74
C TRP A 52 2.02 -11.36 7.74
N ASN A 53 0.94 -12.16 7.63
CA ASN A 53 0.61 -13.16 8.65
C ASN A 53 0.28 -14.50 8.00
N ARG A 54 0.98 -15.53 8.40
CA ARG A 54 0.74 -16.92 8.02
C ARG A 54 0.40 -17.81 9.24
N ALA A 55 0.28 -17.20 10.41
CA ALA A 55 -0.15 -17.90 11.64
C ALA A 55 -1.69 -17.92 11.67
N PHE A 56 -2.25 -19.02 11.20
CA PHE A 56 -3.69 -19.30 11.23
C PHE A 56 -4.02 -20.34 12.32
N PRO A 57 -5.27 -20.43 12.79
CA PRO A 57 -5.71 -21.51 13.65
C PRO A 57 -5.49 -22.88 13.01
N LYS A 58 -5.28 -23.90 13.85
CA LYS A 58 -5.12 -25.28 13.36
C LYS A 58 -6.34 -25.71 12.54
N VAL A 59 -6.07 -26.34 11.40
CA VAL A 59 -7.06 -26.91 10.49
C VAL A 59 -6.86 -28.41 10.42
N GLU A 60 -7.94 -29.18 10.31
CA GLU A 60 -7.90 -30.59 10.04
C GLU A 60 -7.82 -30.84 8.54
N PHE A 61 -6.87 -31.66 8.12
CA PHE A 61 -6.70 -32.10 6.75
C PHE A 61 -6.05 -33.48 6.70
N GLU A 62 -6.23 -34.18 5.59
CA GLU A 62 -5.64 -35.49 5.34
C GLU A 62 -4.58 -35.37 4.26
N VAL A 63 -3.49 -36.12 4.39
CA VAL A 63 -2.41 -36.23 3.41
C VAL A 63 -2.17 -37.69 3.10
N ASN A 64 -2.26 -38.03 1.82
CA ASN A 64 -1.80 -39.30 1.29
C ASN A 64 -0.58 -39.04 0.40
N GLU A 65 0.58 -39.52 0.83
CA GLU A 65 1.84 -39.20 0.19
C GLU A 65 2.60 -40.48 -0.18
N THR A 66 3.02 -40.57 -1.42
CA THR A 66 3.92 -41.59 -1.95
C THR A 66 5.28 -41.01 -2.31
N GLU A 67 6.19 -41.77 -2.90
CA GLU A 67 7.46 -41.23 -3.41
C GLU A 67 7.23 -40.25 -4.58
N GLU A 68 6.21 -40.46 -5.42
CA GLU A 68 5.98 -39.75 -6.66
C GLU A 68 4.85 -38.71 -6.58
N GLU A 69 3.89 -38.88 -5.68
CA GLU A 69 2.65 -38.09 -5.64
C GLU A 69 2.28 -37.68 -4.22
N LEU A 70 1.53 -36.60 -4.14
CA LEU A 70 0.94 -36.09 -2.90
C LEU A 70 -0.51 -35.66 -3.16
N ASP A 71 -1.42 -36.26 -2.42
CA ASP A 71 -2.82 -35.81 -2.32
C ASP A 71 -3.08 -35.20 -0.95
N LEU A 72 -3.66 -33.99 -0.96
CA LEU A 72 -4.03 -33.27 0.25
C LEU A 72 -5.51 -32.94 0.21
N GLU A 73 -6.23 -33.33 1.25
CA GLU A 73 -7.66 -33.07 1.36
C GLU A 73 -7.98 -32.22 2.59
N THR A 74 -8.76 -31.16 2.38
CA THR A 74 -9.49 -30.44 3.41
C THR A 74 -10.99 -30.66 3.24
N SER A 75 -11.81 -30.07 4.09
CA SER A 75 -13.28 -30.10 3.91
C SER A 75 -13.74 -29.47 2.57
N PHE A 76 -12.93 -28.57 1.98
CA PHE A 76 -13.32 -27.77 0.82
C PHE A 76 -12.40 -27.89 -0.39
N LEU A 77 -11.20 -28.43 -0.22
CA LEU A 77 -10.21 -28.54 -1.29
C LEU A 77 -9.69 -29.96 -1.41
N HIS A 78 -9.37 -30.38 -2.63
CA HIS A 78 -8.53 -31.54 -2.92
C HIS A 78 -7.39 -31.09 -3.83
N LEU A 79 -6.17 -31.16 -3.33
CA LEU A 79 -4.95 -30.86 -4.08
C LEU A 79 -4.26 -32.16 -4.48
N HIS A 80 -3.91 -32.30 -5.75
CA HIS A 80 -3.04 -33.36 -6.26
C HIS A 80 -1.73 -32.74 -6.81
N TYR A 81 -0.58 -33.34 -6.48
CA TYR A 81 0.73 -32.84 -6.86
C TYR A 81 1.72 -33.99 -7.13
N ASP A 82 2.41 -33.94 -8.27
CA ASP A 82 3.38 -34.93 -8.75
C ASP A 82 4.81 -34.77 -8.18
N LYS A 83 5.00 -33.88 -7.20
CA LYS A 83 6.27 -33.56 -6.51
C LYS A 83 7.41 -33.06 -7.41
N LYS A 84 7.12 -32.66 -8.64
CA LYS A 84 8.06 -32.08 -9.59
C LYS A 84 7.91 -30.55 -9.64
N GLU A 85 8.62 -29.92 -10.58
CA GLU A 85 8.38 -28.51 -10.86
C GLU A 85 6.90 -28.25 -11.18
N PHE A 86 6.34 -27.20 -10.64
CA PHE A 86 4.92 -26.88 -10.84
C PHE A 86 4.57 -26.80 -12.32
N SER A 87 3.60 -27.59 -12.72
CA SER A 87 3.11 -27.66 -14.10
C SER A 87 1.60 -27.88 -14.15
N ALA A 88 1.01 -27.59 -15.30
CA ALA A 88 -0.43 -27.74 -15.49
C ALA A 88 -0.97 -29.17 -15.26
N ASN A 89 -0.15 -30.19 -15.53
CA ASN A 89 -0.51 -31.57 -15.33
C ASN A 89 -0.09 -32.10 -13.94
N GLY A 90 0.91 -31.47 -13.31
CA GLY A 90 1.51 -31.93 -12.07
C GLY A 90 0.92 -31.31 -10.81
N LEU A 91 0.28 -30.13 -10.89
CA LEU A 91 -0.33 -29.47 -9.73
C LEU A 91 -1.75 -29.01 -10.06
N THR A 92 -2.72 -29.64 -9.41
CA THR A 92 -4.14 -29.34 -9.57
C THR A 92 -4.85 -29.18 -8.23
N ILE A 93 -5.87 -28.34 -8.17
CA ILE A 93 -6.69 -28.16 -6.97
C ILE A 93 -8.16 -28.16 -7.39
N GLU A 94 -8.94 -29.08 -6.86
CA GLU A 94 -10.39 -29.14 -6.97
C GLU A 94 -11.02 -28.37 -5.81
N VAL A 95 -11.97 -27.49 -6.12
CA VAL A 95 -12.82 -26.83 -5.13
C VAL A 95 -14.08 -27.66 -4.95
N LYS A 96 -14.19 -28.32 -3.81
CA LYS A 96 -15.31 -29.23 -3.47
C LYS A 96 -16.63 -28.47 -3.27
N GLY A 97 -17.76 -29.19 -3.26
CA GLY A 97 -19.09 -28.65 -2.93
C GLY A 97 -19.89 -28.15 -4.13
N TYR A 98 -19.36 -28.24 -5.32
CA TYR A 98 -20.10 -28.18 -6.57
C TYR A 98 -20.57 -29.59 -6.95
N GLY A 99 -21.75 -29.73 -7.54
CA GLY A 99 -22.26 -31.07 -7.98
C GLY A 99 -21.27 -31.77 -8.92
N LYS A 100 -21.38 -33.10 -9.04
CA LYS A 100 -20.44 -33.93 -9.82
C LYS A 100 -20.24 -33.47 -11.27
N ASP A 101 -21.22 -32.77 -11.86
CA ASP A 101 -21.18 -32.26 -13.21
C ASP A 101 -20.59 -30.82 -13.30
N GLN A 102 -20.16 -30.26 -12.19
CA GLN A 102 -19.64 -28.87 -12.08
C GLN A 102 -18.33 -28.82 -11.30
N ALA A 103 -17.50 -29.88 -11.37
CA ALA A 103 -16.18 -29.86 -10.73
C ALA A 103 -15.39 -28.64 -11.20
N ARG A 104 -15.05 -27.75 -10.27
CA ARG A 104 -14.28 -26.54 -10.55
C ARG A 104 -12.88 -26.77 -10.09
N SER A 105 -11.99 -26.97 -11.05
CA SER A 105 -10.58 -27.22 -10.79
C SER A 105 -9.71 -26.10 -11.31
N TRP A 106 -8.71 -25.80 -10.54
CA TRP A 106 -7.57 -25.02 -10.96
C TRP A 106 -6.39 -25.97 -11.22
N PHE A 107 -5.55 -25.61 -12.18
CA PHE A 107 -4.23 -26.21 -12.39
C PHE A 107 -3.19 -25.11 -12.52
N PHE A 108 -1.95 -25.40 -12.22
CA PHE A 108 -0.88 -24.42 -12.31
C PHE A 108 -0.78 -23.83 -13.72
N GLY A 109 -0.78 -22.50 -13.80
CA GLY A 109 -0.75 -21.76 -15.06
C GLY A 109 -2.14 -21.57 -15.71
N LYS A 110 -3.24 -22.04 -15.09
CA LYS A 110 -4.60 -21.72 -15.57
C LYS A 110 -4.84 -20.21 -15.48
N ASP A 111 -5.24 -19.62 -16.61
CA ASP A 111 -5.52 -18.20 -16.71
C ASP A 111 -6.70 -17.80 -15.80
N PRO A 112 -6.46 -16.93 -14.79
CA PRO A 112 -7.53 -16.48 -13.90
C PRO A 112 -8.67 -15.73 -14.59
N GLU A 113 -8.43 -15.08 -15.73
CA GLU A 113 -9.48 -14.36 -16.46
C GLU A 113 -10.55 -15.34 -16.97
N HIS A 114 -10.15 -16.55 -17.39
CA HIS A 114 -11.10 -17.59 -17.85
C HIS A 114 -11.93 -18.19 -16.70
N SER A 115 -11.61 -17.93 -15.44
CA SER A 115 -12.41 -18.35 -14.28
C SER A 115 -13.63 -17.45 -14.02
N GLY A 116 -13.83 -16.40 -14.81
CA GLY A 116 -14.81 -15.36 -14.51
C GLY A 116 -14.40 -14.56 -13.28
N ASN A 117 -13.10 -14.18 -13.20
CA ASN A 117 -12.59 -13.32 -12.15
C ASN A 117 -13.38 -12.02 -12.10
N LEU A 118 -13.77 -11.59 -10.90
CA LEU A 118 -14.60 -10.39 -10.70
C LEU A 118 -13.77 -9.11 -10.71
N PHE A 119 -12.48 -9.22 -10.97
CA PHE A 119 -11.47 -8.17 -10.95
C PHE A 119 -11.35 -7.45 -9.60
N GLY A 120 -10.28 -6.71 -9.46
CA GLY A 120 -9.94 -5.92 -8.28
C GLY A 120 -9.98 -4.44 -8.59
N THR A 121 -8.80 -3.82 -8.57
CA THR A 121 -8.65 -2.38 -8.80
C THR A 121 -7.44 -2.10 -9.68
N ALA A 122 -7.40 -0.91 -10.28
CA ALA A 122 -6.20 -0.37 -10.90
C ALA A 122 -5.29 0.23 -9.82
N ARG A 123 -3.97 0.30 -10.09
CA ARG A 123 -3.00 0.95 -9.20
C ARG A 123 -3.37 2.40 -8.89
N THR A 124 -3.84 3.12 -9.89
CA THR A 124 -4.35 4.48 -9.82
C THR A 124 -5.28 4.70 -11.00
N LEU A 125 -6.19 5.67 -10.91
CA LEU A 125 -7.04 6.11 -12.01
C LEU A 125 -6.56 7.42 -12.65
N ASP A 126 -5.29 7.78 -12.44
CA ASP A 126 -4.70 8.94 -13.11
C ASP A 126 -4.84 8.85 -14.62
N MET A 127 -5.27 9.96 -15.22
CA MET A 127 -5.47 10.11 -16.66
C MET A 127 -6.51 9.16 -17.27
N VAL A 128 -7.26 8.44 -16.46
CA VAL A 128 -8.35 7.58 -16.93
C VAL A 128 -9.52 8.43 -17.41
N ASN A 129 -9.97 8.16 -18.65
CA ASN A 129 -11.15 8.73 -19.25
C ASN A 129 -12.09 7.61 -19.70
N GLY A 130 -13.14 7.35 -18.90
CA GLY A 130 -14.07 6.26 -19.14
C GLY A 130 -13.62 4.94 -18.48
N SER A 131 -13.61 3.83 -19.24
CA SER A 131 -13.21 2.51 -18.74
C SER A 131 -11.69 2.38 -18.59
N CYS A 132 -11.24 1.56 -17.64
CA CYS A 132 -9.83 1.20 -17.49
C CYS A 132 -9.70 -0.30 -17.23
N GLU A 133 -8.50 -0.83 -17.49
CA GLU A 133 -8.16 -2.19 -17.11
C GLU A 133 -8.01 -2.30 -15.58
N LEU A 134 -8.61 -3.34 -15.02
CA LEU A 134 -8.50 -3.66 -13.60
C LEU A 134 -7.62 -4.90 -13.44
N GLY A 135 -6.80 -4.91 -12.41
CA GLY A 135 -6.06 -6.11 -12.01
C GLY A 135 -6.99 -7.23 -11.52
N LEU A 136 -6.46 -8.45 -11.44
CA LEU A 136 -7.18 -9.60 -10.93
C LEU A 136 -7.65 -9.36 -9.49
N GLY A 137 -8.89 -9.77 -9.23
CA GLY A 137 -9.51 -9.69 -7.92
C GLY A 137 -9.41 -11.00 -7.14
N LEU A 138 -9.82 -10.92 -5.89
CA LEU A 138 -9.78 -12.03 -4.95
C LEU A 138 -10.88 -13.08 -5.19
N MET A 139 -11.87 -12.79 -5.99
CA MET A 139 -13.05 -13.62 -6.21
C MET A 139 -13.32 -13.90 -7.68
N SER A 140 -13.89 -15.06 -7.96
CA SER A 140 -14.28 -15.46 -9.32
C SER A 140 -15.59 -16.25 -9.33
N LEU A 141 -16.23 -16.37 -10.48
CA LEU A 141 -17.43 -17.19 -10.68
C LEU A 141 -17.15 -18.69 -10.53
N GLU A 142 -15.91 -19.13 -10.76
CA GLU A 142 -15.49 -20.52 -10.49
C GLU A 142 -15.16 -20.77 -9.01
N GLY A 143 -15.24 -19.77 -8.16
CA GLY A 143 -15.06 -19.90 -6.70
C GLY A 143 -13.63 -20.07 -6.23
N TRP A 144 -12.64 -19.76 -7.10
CA TRP A 144 -11.23 -19.76 -6.75
C TRP A 144 -10.51 -18.52 -7.28
N SER A 145 -9.41 -18.17 -6.64
CA SER A 145 -8.46 -17.17 -7.11
C SER A 145 -7.05 -17.50 -6.62
N VAL A 146 -6.06 -16.88 -7.24
CA VAL A 146 -4.64 -17.06 -6.87
C VAL A 146 -4.01 -15.69 -6.67
N LEU A 147 -3.30 -15.53 -5.57
CA LEU A 147 -2.44 -14.40 -5.29
C LEU A 147 -0.98 -14.84 -5.49
N ASP A 148 -0.30 -14.26 -6.46
CA ASP A 148 1.12 -14.50 -6.72
C ASP A 148 1.97 -13.53 -5.89
N ASP A 149 2.72 -14.05 -4.93
CA ASP A 149 3.65 -13.33 -4.06
C ASP A 149 5.12 -13.57 -4.46
N SER A 150 5.37 -14.34 -5.54
CA SER A 150 6.71 -14.80 -5.93
C SER A 150 7.72 -13.67 -6.14
N ASN A 151 7.26 -12.52 -6.66
CA ASN A 151 8.11 -11.38 -7.02
C ASN A 151 7.91 -10.17 -6.10
N THR A 152 7.03 -10.24 -5.11
CA THR A 152 6.87 -9.12 -4.16
C THR A 152 8.09 -9.02 -3.25
N LEU A 153 8.48 -7.79 -2.93
CA LEU A 153 9.62 -7.54 -2.07
C LEU A 153 9.29 -7.91 -0.62
N LEU A 154 10.33 -8.18 0.14
CA LEU A 154 10.23 -8.64 1.52
C LEU A 154 10.33 -7.47 2.49
N LEU A 155 9.91 -7.70 3.73
CA LEU A 155 10.11 -6.78 4.83
C LEU A 155 11.15 -7.36 5.80
N ASP A 156 12.13 -6.54 6.15
CA ASP A 156 13.08 -6.88 7.21
C ASP A 156 12.44 -6.72 8.61
N GLU A 157 13.19 -7.01 9.65
CA GLU A 157 12.77 -6.92 11.05
C GLU A 157 12.39 -5.48 11.50
N ASN A 158 12.83 -4.47 10.74
CA ASN A 158 12.51 -3.06 10.98
C ASN A 158 11.31 -2.58 10.14
N GLY A 159 10.76 -3.45 9.26
CA GLY A 159 9.71 -3.12 8.31
C GLY A 159 10.21 -2.37 7.07
N TRP A 160 11.53 -2.39 6.83
CA TRP A 160 12.12 -1.85 5.62
C TRP A 160 12.03 -2.86 4.48
N VAL A 161 11.84 -2.35 3.27
CA VAL A 161 11.70 -3.19 2.07
C VAL A 161 13.06 -3.67 1.58
N CYS A 162 13.17 -4.97 1.32
CA CYS A 162 14.37 -5.56 0.77
C CYS A 162 14.04 -6.55 -0.38
N PRO A 163 14.94 -6.68 -1.37
CA PRO A 163 14.77 -7.66 -2.46
C PRO A 163 14.76 -9.11 -1.94
N ARG A 164 14.12 -10.00 -2.70
CA ARG A 164 14.30 -11.45 -2.52
C ARG A 164 15.72 -11.83 -2.95
N THR A 165 16.33 -12.73 -2.19
CA THR A 165 17.68 -13.24 -2.50
C THR A 165 17.64 -14.45 -3.43
N GLU A 166 16.53 -15.19 -3.42
CA GLU A 166 16.32 -16.41 -4.18
C GLU A 166 15.10 -16.26 -5.08
N LYS A 167 15.18 -16.83 -6.28
CA LYS A 167 14.02 -16.97 -7.17
C LYS A 167 13.27 -18.24 -6.83
N GLY A 168 11.97 -18.16 -6.76
CA GLY A 168 11.09 -19.29 -6.48
C GLY A 168 9.65 -18.90 -6.72
N LEU A 169 8.76 -19.87 -6.65
CA LEU A 169 7.32 -19.67 -6.76
C LEU A 169 6.73 -19.61 -5.35
N ASP A 170 5.80 -18.67 -5.12
CA ASP A 170 5.11 -18.45 -3.86
C ASP A 170 3.68 -17.96 -4.13
N PHE A 171 2.74 -18.88 -4.14
CA PHE A 171 1.35 -18.62 -4.48
C PHE A 171 0.44 -18.87 -3.29
N TYR A 172 -0.64 -18.10 -3.22
CA TYR A 172 -1.75 -18.34 -2.30
C TYR A 172 -3.00 -18.67 -3.09
N PHE A 173 -3.48 -19.88 -2.91
CA PHE A 173 -4.71 -20.36 -3.54
C PHE A 173 -5.89 -20.17 -2.60
N PHE A 174 -6.91 -19.43 -3.06
CA PHE A 174 -8.15 -19.15 -2.35
C PHE A 174 -9.29 -19.94 -3.01
N GLY A 175 -9.87 -20.93 -2.32
CA GLY A 175 -10.96 -21.75 -2.81
C GLY A 175 -12.23 -21.57 -1.98
N TYR A 176 -12.83 -20.37 -2.03
CA TYR A 176 -13.92 -19.96 -1.15
C TYR A 176 -15.31 -20.15 -1.73
N GLN A 177 -15.42 -20.61 -3.00
CA GLN A 177 -16.71 -20.71 -3.67
C GLN A 177 -17.45 -19.36 -3.67
N SER A 178 -18.68 -19.31 -3.08
CA SER A 178 -19.47 -18.10 -2.88
C SER A 178 -19.41 -17.57 -1.44
N ASP A 179 -18.40 -17.99 -0.63
CA ASP A 179 -18.18 -17.42 0.70
C ASP A 179 -17.25 -16.21 0.63
N GLU A 180 -17.71 -15.13 0.01
CA GLU A 180 -16.97 -13.89 -0.19
C GLU A 180 -16.52 -13.27 1.14
N LYS A 181 -17.34 -13.36 2.18
CA LYS A 181 -17.02 -12.81 3.51
C LYS A 181 -15.90 -13.60 4.19
N GLY A 182 -15.94 -14.94 4.07
CA GLY A 182 -14.86 -15.81 4.56
C GLY A 182 -13.56 -15.52 3.82
N CYS A 183 -13.63 -15.43 2.49
CA CYS A 183 -12.48 -15.09 1.65
C CYS A 183 -11.84 -13.75 2.06
N LEU A 184 -12.64 -12.70 2.19
CA LEU A 184 -12.16 -11.37 2.57
C LEU A 184 -11.60 -11.33 3.99
N ARG A 185 -12.22 -12.04 4.94
CA ARG A 185 -11.73 -12.15 6.32
C ARG A 185 -10.34 -12.78 6.37
N ASP A 186 -10.15 -13.90 5.66
CA ASP A 186 -8.90 -14.63 5.67
C ASP A 186 -7.81 -13.92 4.85
N TYR A 187 -8.19 -13.22 3.78
CA TYR A 187 -7.31 -12.30 3.07
C TYR A 187 -6.81 -11.15 3.98
N TYR A 188 -7.69 -10.53 4.76
CA TYR A 188 -7.27 -9.48 5.70
C TYR A 188 -6.46 -10.02 6.87
N HIS A 189 -6.67 -11.26 7.28
CA HIS A 189 -5.76 -11.90 8.24
C HIS A 189 -4.38 -12.11 7.61
N LEU A 190 -4.32 -12.68 6.41
CA LEU A 190 -3.09 -12.97 5.68
C LEU A 190 -2.29 -11.69 5.39
N THR A 191 -2.95 -10.67 4.87
CA THR A 191 -2.29 -9.46 4.34
C THR A 191 -2.21 -8.32 5.35
N GLY A 192 -2.73 -8.48 6.55
CA GLY A 192 -2.83 -7.46 7.58
C GLY A 192 -4.20 -6.81 7.66
N LYS A 193 -4.58 -6.38 8.84
CA LYS A 193 -5.91 -5.82 9.12
C LYS A 193 -6.05 -4.41 8.55
N THR A 194 -7.26 -4.08 8.10
CA THR A 194 -7.65 -2.68 7.85
C THR A 194 -7.67 -1.92 9.18
N PRO A 195 -6.96 -0.80 9.29
CA PRO A 195 -6.92 -0.02 10.52
C PRO A 195 -8.24 0.74 10.75
N MET A 196 -8.49 1.06 12.01
CA MET A 196 -9.62 1.91 12.37
C MET A 196 -9.32 3.37 12.00
N LEU A 197 -10.13 3.96 11.13
CA LEU A 197 -9.98 5.35 10.70
C LEU A 197 -10.18 6.35 11.85
N PRO A 198 -9.52 7.51 11.81
CA PRO A 198 -9.90 8.67 12.61
C PRO A 198 -11.33 9.11 12.24
N ARG A 199 -12.12 9.52 13.24
CA ARG A 199 -13.54 9.86 13.02
C ARG A 199 -13.76 11.00 12.02
N PHE A 200 -12.88 12.00 12.01
CA PHE A 200 -12.97 13.12 11.08
C PHE A 200 -12.87 12.70 9.60
N ALA A 201 -12.19 11.60 9.32
CA ALA A 201 -12.02 11.09 7.96
C ALA A 201 -13.35 10.62 7.33
N LEU A 202 -14.38 10.34 8.14
CA LEU A 202 -15.71 9.92 7.70
C LEU A 202 -16.66 11.10 7.42
N GLY A 203 -16.21 12.33 7.61
CA GLY A 203 -16.99 13.53 7.31
C GLY A 203 -16.75 14.06 5.89
N ASN A 204 -17.30 15.24 5.60
CA ASN A 204 -17.09 15.91 4.34
C ASN A 204 -15.70 16.56 4.27
N TRP A 205 -15.08 16.47 3.11
CA TRP A 205 -13.81 17.10 2.81
C TRP A 205 -14.01 18.19 1.75
N TRP A 206 -13.44 19.39 1.96
CA TRP A 206 -13.36 20.39 0.93
C TRP A 206 -12.01 20.29 0.25
N SER A 207 -12.01 19.97 -1.05
CA SER A 207 -10.84 19.95 -1.90
C SER A 207 -11.16 20.59 -3.24
N ARG A 208 -10.29 21.49 -3.71
CA ARG A 208 -10.36 22.09 -5.03
C ARG A 208 -8.98 22.62 -5.41
N TYR A 209 -8.50 22.25 -6.60
CA TYR A 209 -7.35 22.93 -7.20
C TYR A 209 -7.76 24.34 -7.59
N TYR A 210 -7.32 25.30 -6.82
CA TYR A 210 -7.60 26.71 -6.98
C TYR A 210 -6.62 27.52 -6.13
N GLU A 211 -6.07 28.63 -6.68
CA GLU A 211 -5.19 29.53 -5.94
C GLU A 211 -5.96 30.27 -4.84
N TYR A 212 -6.07 29.63 -3.68
CA TYR A 212 -6.64 30.25 -2.49
C TYR A 212 -5.58 31.06 -1.77
N SER A 213 -6.00 32.23 -1.24
CA SER A 213 -5.31 32.88 -0.13
C SER A 213 -5.94 32.48 1.20
N GLU A 214 -5.23 32.72 2.32
CA GLU A 214 -5.80 32.61 3.66
C GLU A 214 -7.17 33.27 3.76
N GLU A 215 -7.28 34.53 3.29
CA GLU A 215 -8.52 35.31 3.36
C GLU A 215 -9.64 34.65 2.52
N SER A 216 -9.36 34.31 1.29
CA SER A 216 -10.37 33.72 0.37
C SER A 216 -10.85 32.36 0.85
N TYR A 217 -9.95 31.52 1.37
CA TYR A 217 -10.29 30.21 1.90
C TYR A 217 -11.16 30.31 3.16
N LEU A 218 -10.75 31.15 4.14
CA LEU A 218 -11.53 31.37 5.36
C LEU A 218 -12.90 32.02 5.07
N LYS A 219 -12.99 32.91 4.08
CA LYS A 219 -14.26 33.47 3.63
C LYS A 219 -15.19 32.40 3.05
N LEU A 220 -14.62 31.44 2.28
CA LEU A 220 -15.38 30.32 1.76
C LEU A 220 -15.90 29.43 2.89
N MET A 221 -15.06 29.11 3.88
CA MET A 221 -15.47 28.30 5.04
C MET A 221 -16.59 28.97 5.85
N LYS A 222 -16.53 30.28 6.03
CA LYS A 222 -17.63 31.05 6.64
C LYS A 222 -18.92 30.97 5.84
N ARG A 223 -18.83 30.97 4.51
CA ARG A 223 -20.01 30.79 3.64
C ARG A 223 -20.62 29.42 3.82
N PHE A 224 -19.82 28.33 3.82
CA PHE A 224 -20.34 26.99 4.06
C PHE A 224 -21.01 26.87 5.43
N GLU A 225 -20.41 27.43 6.45
CA GLU A 225 -21.00 27.49 7.80
C GLU A 225 -22.38 28.17 7.80
N LYS A 226 -22.49 29.34 7.12
CA LYS A 226 -23.76 30.07 6.98
C LYS A 226 -24.84 29.27 6.25
N GLU A 227 -24.44 28.48 5.24
CA GLU A 227 -25.34 27.63 4.46
C GLU A 227 -25.58 26.25 5.11
N ASN A 228 -25.09 26.03 6.34
CA ASN A 228 -25.18 24.78 7.08
C ASN A 228 -24.57 23.57 6.33
N VAL A 229 -23.48 23.78 5.60
CA VAL A 229 -22.70 22.70 4.94
C VAL A 229 -21.48 22.39 5.80
N PRO A 230 -21.49 21.32 6.58
CA PRO A 230 -20.39 20.99 7.48
C PRO A 230 -19.24 20.32 6.72
N PHE A 231 -18.01 20.68 7.10
CA PHE A 231 -16.80 20.01 6.67
C PHE A 231 -15.96 19.57 7.87
N SER A 232 -15.31 18.42 7.74
CA SER A 232 -14.39 17.88 8.75
C SER A 232 -12.93 18.01 8.34
N VAL A 233 -12.66 18.20 7.05
CA VAL A 233 -11.30 18.33 6.50
C VAL A 233 -11.22 19.48 5.51
N ALA A 234 -10.20 20.31 5.69
CA ALA A 234 -9.74 21.33 4.76
C ALA A 234 -8.53 20.76 4.00
N VAL A 235 -8.70 20.56 2.70
CA VAL A 235 -7.61 20.14 1.80
C VAL A 235 -7.08 21.39 1.12
N ILE A 236 -5.78 21.65 1.27
CA ILE A 236 -5.10 22.76 0.63
C ILE A 236 -4.21 22.18 -0.47
N ASP A 237 -4.52 22.54 -1.70
CA ASP A 237 -3.80 22.10 -2.88
C ASP A 237 -2.46 22.85 -3.04
N MET A 238 -1.69 22.48 -4.05
CA MET A 238 -0.27 22.82 -4.20
C MET A 238 0.11 24.30 -4.04
N ASP A 239 -0.81 25.24 -4.23
CA ASP A 239 -0.55 26.68 -4.05
C ASP A 239 -0.27 27.09 -2.59
N TRP A 240 -0.37 26.16 -1.61
CA TRP A 240 0.09 26.41 -0.26
C TRP A 240 1.60 26.71 -0.20
N HIS A 241 2.38 26.11 -1.12
CA HIS A 241 3.82 26.34 -1.26
C HIS A 241 4.14 27.24 -2.47
N LYS A 242 5.40 27.65 -2.61
CA LYS A 242 5.89 28.44 -3.74
C LYS A 242 5.85 27.59 -5.02
N VAL A 243 4.94 27.89 -5.94
CA VAL A 243 4.82 27.22 -7.26
C VAL A 243 5.50 28.00 -8.38
N GLN A 244 5.60 29.32 -8.26
CA GLN A 244 6.35 30.18 -9.16
C GLN A 244 7.78 30.33 -8.61
N ILE A 245 8.70 29.59 -9.19
CA ILE A 245 10.09 29.51 -8.75
C ILE A 245 11.05 29.86 -9.90
N ASP A 246 12.31 30.16 -9.57
CA ASP A 246 13.36 30.34 -10.58
C ASP A 246 13.53 29.04 -11.40
N PRO A 247 13.45 29.10 -12.74
CA PRO A 247 13.61 27.94 -13.62
C PRO A 247 14.90 27.11 -13.39
N LYS A 248 15.94 27.70 -12.81
CA LYS A 248 17.17 26.95 -12.44
C LYS A 248 16.89 25.79 -11.48
N TYR A 249 15.81 25.86 -10.69
CA TYR A 249 15.41 24.81 -9.75
C TYR A 249 14.40 23.81 -10.33
N GLY A 250 14.01 23.94 -11.60
CA GLY A 250 13.04 23.07 -12.25
C GLY A 250 11.60 23.59 -12.18
N SER A 251 10.65 22.71 -11.98
CA SER A 251 9.23 23.05 -11.91
C SER A 251 8.77 23.40 -10.49
N GLY A 252 7.67 24.12 -10.37
CA GLY A 252 7.01 24.44 -9.10
C GLY A 252 6.11 23.33 -8.54
N TRP A 253 6.17 22.11 -9.06
CA TRP A 253 5.35 21.00 -8.58
C TRP A 253 5.76 20.54 -7.18
N THR A 254 7.05 20.33 -6.96
CA THR A 254 7.58 20.04 -5.63
C THR A 254 7.75 21.33 -4.84
N GLY A 255 7.34 21.35 -3.58
CA GLY A 255 7.57 22.49 -2.69
C GLY A 255 7.35 22.14 -1.22
N PHE A 256 8.18 22.75 -0.35
CA PHE A 256 8.15 22.59 1.10
C PHE A 256 8.14 23.93 1.84
N SER A 257 8.04 25.05 1.13
CA SER A 257 8.04 26.39 1.70
C SER A 257 6.72 27.11 1.46
N TRP A 258 6.08 27.56 2.52
CA TRP A 258 4.82 28.28 2.41
C TRP A 258 4.91 29.49 1.45
N ASN A 259 3.90 29.63 0.59
CA ASN A 259 3.69 30.83 -0.17
C ASN A 259 3.16 31.93 0.76
N ARG A 260 4.08 32.79 1.27
CA ARG A 260 3.75 33.85 2.22
C ARG A 260 2.93 34.99 1.64
N GLU A 261 2.83 35.09 0.31
CA GLU A 261 1.93 36.06 -0.34
C GLU A 261 0.48 35.62 -0.19
N LEU A 262 0.20 34.32 -0.32
CA LEU A 262 -1.13 33.75 -0.16
C LEU A 262 -1.46 33.45 1.31
N PHE A 263 -0.49 32.92 2.06
CA PHE A 263 -0.62 32.51 3.46
C PHE A 263 0.43 33.21 4.32
N PRO A 264 0.22 34.51 4.66
CA PRO A 264 1.21 35.30 5.41
C PRO A 264 1.57 34.70 6.77
N ASP A 265 0.58 34.08 7.44
CA ASP A 265 0.74 33.41 8.73
C ASP A 265 0.06 32.03 8.71
N PRO A 266 0.77 30.98 8.25
CA PRO A 266 0.22 29.62 8.19
C PRO A 266 -0.31 29.09 9.52
N LYS A 267 0.35 29.43 10.62
CA LYS A 267 -0.10 28.98 11.96
C LYS A 267 -1.48 29.55 12.29
N ARG A 268 -1.68 30.83 12.11
CA ARG A 268 -2.96 31.50 12.32
C ARG A 268 -4.06 30.93 11.40
N PHE A 269 -3.72 30.69 10.12
CA PHE A 269 -4.63 30.07 9.17
C PHE A 269 -5.09 28.69 9.60
N ILE A 270 -4.16 27.83 9.97
CA ILE A 270 -4.44 26.48 10.42
C ILE A 270 -5.26 26.49 11.72
N ASP A 271 -4.90 27.34 12.68
CA ASP A 271 -5.64 27.48 13.94
C ASP A 271 -7.10 27.91 13.69
N ALA A 272 -7.33 28.83 12.76
CA ALA A 272 -8.69 29.28 12.39
C ALA A 272 -9.54 28.15 11.77
N LEU A 273 -8.91 27.20 11.06
CA LEU A 273 -9.59 25.99 10.55
C LEU A 273 -9.86 24.98 11.69
N HIS A 274 -8.91 24.80 12.59
CA HIS A 274 -9.06 23.95 13.78
C HIS A 274 -10.18 24.45 14.71
N GLU A 275 -10.31 25.76 14.91
CA GLU A 275 -11.41 26.37 15.67
C GLU A 275 -12.79 26.05 15.07
N LYS A 276 -12.86 25.81 13.77
CA LYS A 276 -14.07 25.33 13.09
C LYS A 276 -14.29 23.82 13.17
N GLY A 277 -13.42 23.11 13.88
CA GLY A 277 -13.47 21.64 14.01
C GLY A 277 -12.94 20.87 12.82
N MET A 278 -12.30 21.54 11.87
CA MET A 278 -11.72 20.92 10.67
C MET A 278 -10.30 20.41 10.95
N ARG A 279 -9.89 19.37 10.21
CA ARG A 279 -8.50 18.91 10.09
C ARG A 279 -7.92 19.45 8.82
N VAL A 280 -6.60 19.67 8.81
CA VAL A 280 -5.90 20.29 7.68
C VAL A 280 -4.93 19.30 7.06
N THR A 281 -4.99 19.18 5.74
CA THR A 281 -4.03 18.42 4.94
C THR A 281 -3.51 19.27 3.80
N LEU A 282 -2.22 19.11 3.49
CA LEU A 282 -1.55 19.77 2.39
C LEU A 282 -1.21 18.77 1.29
N ASN A 283 -1.36 19.20 0.05
CA ASN A 283 -0.90 18.47 -1.13
C ASN A 283 0.63 18.38 -1.14
N LEU A 284 1.17 17.23 -1.55
CA LEU A 284 2.59 16.96 -1.51
C LEU A 284 3.08 16.18 -2.73
N HIS A 285 3.99 16.80 -3.51
CA HIS A 285 4.67 16.23 -4.67
C HIS A 285 6.19 16.23 -4.41
N PRO A 286 6.78 15.24 -3.74
CA PRO A 286 8.15 15.33 -3.24
C PRO A 286 9.24 14.98 -4.26
N ALA A 287 8.89 14.66 -5.51
CA ALA A 287 9.80 14.02 -6.47
C ALA A 287 11.13 14.74 -6.74
N ASP A 288 11.12 16.08 -6.78
CA ASP A 288 12.32 16.87 -7.10
C ASP A 288 13.23 17.06 -5.86
N GLY A 289 12.83 16.57 -4.70
CA GLY A 289 13.58 16.73 -3.45
C GLY A 289 13.55 18.16 -2.90
N ILE A 290 14.40 18.46 -1.91
CA ILE A 290 14.48 19.77 -1.28
C ILE A 290 15.55 20.60 -2.00
N ARG A 291 15.14 21.73 -2.56
CA ARG A 291 15.97 22.57 -3.45
C ARG A 291 16.40 23.85 -2.77
N GLY A 292 17.41 24.53 -3.34
CA GLY A 292 18.09 25.68 -2.75
C GLY A 292 17.22 26.89 -2.35
N PHE A 293 16.02 27.01 -2.92
CA PHE A 293 15.08 28.09 -2.56
C PHE A 293 14.16 27.78 -1.38
N GLU A 294 14.16 26.54 -0.90
CA GLU A 294 13.30 26.11 0.20
C GLU A 294 13.78 26.62 1.55
N ASP A 295 12.86 27.04 2.39
CA ASP A 295 13.16 27.57 3.73
C ASP A 295 13.92 26.54 4.61
N CYS A 296 13.72 25.24 4.35
CA CYS A 296 14.36 24.13 5.06
C CYS A 296 15.69 23.64 4.43
N TYR A 297 16.09 24.19 3.28
CA TYR A 297 17.18 23.67 2.45
C TYR A 297 18.51 23.54 3.16
N GLU A 298 18.99 24.61 3.83
CA GLU A 298 20.32 24.61 4.46
C GLU A 298 20.48 23.48 5.49
N GLY A 299 19.44 23.28 6.32
CA GLY A 299 19.41 22.21 7.31
C GLY A 299 19.40 20.82 6.66
N ALA A 300 18.56 20.63 5.67
CA ALA A 300 18.43 19.39 4.92
C ALA A 300 19.71 19.05 4.14
N ALA A 301 20.32 20.03 3.45
CA ALA A 301 21.58 19.88 2.72
C ALA A 301 22.72 19.46 3.64
N LYS A 302 22.84 20.10 4.80
CA LYS A 302 23.84 19.74 5.84
C LYS A 302 23.60 18.31 6.35
N ALA A 303 22.36 17.93 6.62
CA ALA A 303 22.01 16.60 7.09
C ALA A 303 22.30 15.53 6.03
N MET A 304 22.01 15.81 4.76
CA MET A 304 22.32 14.91 3.65
C MET A 304 23.80 14.83 3.34
N GLY A 305 24.53 15.94 3.52
CA GLY A 305 25.95 16.07 3.17
C GLY A 305 26.17 16.51 1.73
N VAL A 306 25.19 17.22 1.13
CA VAL A 306 25.34 17.87 -0.18
C VAL A 306 25.83 19.30 -0.03
N SER A 307 26.40 19.88 -1.11
CA SER A 307 26.97 21.22 -1.08
C SER A 307 25.91 22.30 -1.13
N ALA A 308 25.66 22.96 0.00
CA ALA A 308 24.75 24.11 0.05
C ALA A 308 25.28 25.33 -0.75
N GLU A 309 26.59 25.51 -0.84
CA GLU A 309 27.22 26.61 -1.63
C GLU A 309 26.93 26.48 -3.13
N LYS A 310 26.81 25.23 -3.60
CA LYS A 310 26.48 24.93 -5.01
C LYS A 310 24.97 24.77 -5.24
N GLU A 311 24.18 24.96 -4.22
CA GLU A 311 22.74 24.71 -4.25
C GLU A 311 22.39 23.28 -4.78
N GLU A 312 23.24 22.28 -4.45
CA GLU A 312 22.96 20.89 -4.82
C GLU A 312 21.64 20.44 -4.18
N PRO A 313 20.67 19.91 -4.97
CA PRO A 313 19.39 19.49 -4.40
C PRO A 313 19.57 18.30 -3.45
N VAL A 314 18.83 18.29 -2.36
CA VAL A 314 18.71 17.13 -1.48
C VAL A 314 17.77 16.14 -2.18
N PRO A 315 18.27 14.97 -2.60
CA PRO A 315 17.47 14.06 -3.41
C PRO A 315 16.30 13.47 -2.62
N PHE A 316 15.17 13.29 -3.29
CA PHE A 316 14.10 12.44 -2.80
C PHE A 316 14.35 11.01 -3.26
N ASP A 317 14.65 10.13 -2.32
CA ASP A 317 14.91 8.72 -2.61
C ASP A 317 14.27 7.85 -1.53
N VAL A 318 13.19 7.18 -1.89
CA VAL A 318 12.45 6.30 -0.97
C VAL A 318 13.17 5.00 -0.67
N THR A 319 14.28 4.71 -1.36
CA THR A 319 15.12 3.52 -1.14
C THR A 319 16.32 3.79 -0.24
N ASP A 320 16.56 5.07 0.08
CA ASP A 320 17.60 5.51 1.00
C ASP A 320 16.96 5.95 2.33
N GLU A 321 17.23 5.21 3.40
CA GLU A 321 16.68 5.49 4.73
C GLU A 321 17.08 6.90 5.23
N LYS A 322 18.29 7.35 4.91
CA LYS A 322 18.75 8.69 5.28
C LYS A 322 17.98 9.77 4.54
N ALA A 323 17.80 9.62 3.22
CA ALA A 323 17.05 10.55 2.41
C ALA A 323 15.59 10.63 2.87
N LEU A 324 14.97 9.48 3.15
CA LEU A 324 13.59 9.44 3.65
C LEU A 324 13.43 10.09 5.03
N LYS A 325 14.39 9.89 5.94
CA LYS A 325 14.40 10.59 7.24
C LYS A 325 14.49 12.10 7.09
N ILE A 326 15.39 12.57 6.22
CA ILE A 326 15.54 14.00 5.94
C ILE A 326 14.27 14.59 5.34
N TYR A 327 13.64 13.86 4.42
CA TYR A 327 12.36 14.24 3.86
C TYR A 327 11.29 14.49 4.94
N PHE A 328 11.14 13.59 5.91
CA PHE A 328 10.20 13.80 7.01
C PHE A 328 10.64 14.93 7.95
N GLU A 329 11.91 14.95 8.36
CA GLU A 329 12.42 15.90 9.37
C GLU A 329 12.41 17.35 8.88
N TYR A 330 12.71 17.58 7.60
CA TYR A 330 12.80 18.91 7.03
C TYR A 330 11.62 19.29 6.13
N GLY A 331 11.04 18.33 5.45
CA GLY A 331 9.94 18.57 4.52
C GLY A 331 8.54 18.45 5.14
N CYS A 332 8.37 17.60 6.18
CA CYS A 332 7.04 17.35 6.76
C CYS A 332 6.86 17.92 8.16
N TYR A 333 7.76 17.61 9.10
CA TYR A 333 7.56 17.94 10.52
C TYR A 333 7.43 19.42 10.84
N PRO A 334 8.17 20.36 10.19
CA PRO A 334 7.96 21.78 10.46
C PRO A 334 6.53 22.26 10.20
N HIS A 335 5.85 21.66 9.24
CA HIS A 335 4.44 21.96 8.93
C HIS A 335 3.47 21.30 9.92
N GLU A 336 3.79 20.07 10.38
CA GLU A 336 3.02 19.40 11.43
C GLU A 336 3.10 20.16 12.76
N GLU A 337 4.23 20.80 13.06
CA GLU A 337 4.39 21.67 14.22
C GLU A 337 3.55 22.94 14.12
N LEU A 338 3.27 23.42 12.91
CA LEU A 338 2.32 24.50 12.66
C LEU A 338 0.86 24.04 12.79
N GLY A 339 0.60 22.73 12.75
CA GLY A 339 -0.74 22.18 12.95
C GLY A 339 -1.28 21.35 11.78
N VAL A 340 -0.52 21.08 10.73
CA VAL A 340 -0.94 20.15 9.67
C VAL A 340 -1.20 18.77 10.29
N ASP A 341 -2.40 18.21 10.06
CA ASP A 341 -2.85 17.00 10.73
C ASP A 341 -2.39 15.72 10.03
N PHE A 342 -2.31 15.73 8.71
CA PHE A 342 -1.86 14.62 7.87
C PHE A 342 -1.51 15.11 6.46
N TRP A 343 -0.99 14.23 5.59
CA TRP A 343 -0.49 14.59 4.27
C TRP A 343 -1.34 14.00 3.14
N TRP A 344 -1.57 14.79 2.08
CA TRP A 344 -2.07 14.31 0.81
C TRP A 344 -0.90 13.98 -0.11
N ILE A 345 -0.64 12.69 -0.29
CA ILE A 345 0.44 12.18 -1.11
C ILE A 345 -0.05 12.10 -2.55
N ASP A 346 0.29 13.10 -3.31
CA ASP A 346 -0.12 13.28 -4.70
C ASP A 346 1.03 12.96 -5.64
N TRP A 347 1.33 11.65 -5.77
CA TRP A 347 2.47 11.16 -6.51
C TRP A 347 2.08 10.74 -7.92
N GLN A 348 2.59 11.47 -8.95
CA GLN A 348 2.37 11.22 -10.38
C GLN A 348 3.66 10.88 -11.15
N GLN A 349 4.80 10.73 -10.48
CA GLN A 349 6.12 10.61 -11.07
C GLN A 349 6.56 9.16 -11.34
N GLY A 350 5.56 8.28 -11.59
CA GLY A 350 5.79 6.91 -12.00
C GLY A 350 6.12 5.94 -10.87
N THR A 351 6.59 4.75 -11.25
CA THR A 351 6.77 3.62 -10.34
C THR A 351 8.23 3.26 -10.08
N ARG A 352 9.18 3.86 -10.80
CA ARG A 352 10.58 3.44 -10.76
C ARG A 352 11.30 3.93 -9.51
N THR A 353 12.06 3.02 -8.89
CA THR A 353 13.02 3.30 -7.82
C THR A 353 14.36 2.64 -8.14
N LYS A 354 15.34 2.77 -7.26
CA LYS A 354 16.64 2.05 -7.36
C LYS A 354 16.51 0.56 -7.05
N ILE A 355 15.41 0.12 -6.42
CA ILE A 355 15.11 -1.28 -6.15
C ILE A 355 14.12 -1.75 -7.22
N GLU A 356 14.50 -2.73 -8.02
CA GLU A 356 13.63 -3.32 -9.05
C GLU A 356 12.35 -3.88 -8.42
N GLY A 357 11.20 -3.59 -9.03
CA GLY A 357 9.89 -4.01 -8.53
C GLY A 357 9.31 -3.17 -7.38
N LEU A 358 10.07 -2.22 -6.82
CA LEU A 358 9.57 -1.34 -5.78
C LEU A 358 8.87 -0.11 -6.38
N ASP A 359 7.58 0.03 -6.08
CA ASP A 359 6.80 1.23 -6.40
C ASP A 359 7.04 2.34 -5.36
N SER A 360 7.45 3.52 -5.82
CA SER A 360 7.66 4.70 -4.98
C SER A 360 6.43 5.04 -4.13
N LEU A 361 5.25 4.88 -4.73
CA LEU A 361 3.98 5.21 -4.07
C LEU A 361 3.65 4.22 -2.96
N TRP A 362 4.02 2.94 -3.13
CA TRP A 362 3.90 1.96 -2.06
C TRP A 362 4.74 2.38 -0.83
N MET A 363 6.01 2.78 -1.05
CA MET A 363 6.91 3.24 0.02
C MET A 363 6.37 4.50 0.71
N LEU A 364 5.89 5.47 -0.06
CA LEU A 364 5.27 6.67 0.49
C LEU A 364 4.06 6.34 1.35
N ASN A 365 3.16 5.47 0.87
CA ASN A 365 2.00 5.01 1.66
C ASN A 365 2.44 4.34 2.96
N HIS A 366 3.40 3.42 2.86
CA HIS A 366 3.88 2.66 4.00
C HIS A 366 4.45 3.58 5.09
N PHE A 367 5.41 4.42 4.75
CA PHE A 367 6.08 5.25 5.74
C PHE A 367 5.24 6.42 6.23
N HIS A 368 4.43 7.05 5.38
CA HIS A 368 3.46 8.06 5.84
C HIS A 368 2.41 7.46 6.78
N PHE A 369 1.96 6.23 6.50
CA PHE A 369 1.05 5.54 7.42
C PHE A 369 1.71 5.29 8.77
N LEU A 370 2.92 4.72 8.80
CA LEU A 370 3.65 4.46 10.04
C LEU A 370 3.94 5.75 10.80
N ASP A 371 4.36 6.80 10.10
CA ASP A 371 4.65 8.10 10.70
C ASP A 371 3.39 8.77 11.28
N SER A 372 2.27 8.74 10.55
CA SER A 372 1.01 9.33 11.00
C SER A 372 0.45 8.69 12.28
N GLY A 373 0.83 7.42 12.56
CA GLY A 373 0.47 6.68 13.78
C GLY A 373 1.30 7.03 15.01
N LYS A 374 2.35 7.86 14.88
CA LYS A 374 3.15 8.32 16.02
C LYS A 374 2.28 9.02 17.07
N LYS A 375 2.73 9.03 18.32
CA LYS A 375 2.02 9.62 19.46
C LYS A 375 0.63 8.98 19.70
N LYS A 376 0.47 7.68 19.40
CA LYS A 376 -0.77 6.90 19.58
C LYS A 376 -1.99 7.47 18.84
N LYS A 377 -1.78 8.18 17.75
CA LYS A 377 -2.86 8.56 16.83
C LYS A 377 -3.31 7.33 16.03
N ARG A 378 -4.55 7.34 15.54
CA ARG A 378 -4.99 6.39 14.52
C ARG A 378 -4.30 6.73 13.20
N PRO A 379 -3.51 5.81 12.63
CA PRO A 379 -2.77 6.10 11.42
C PRO A 379 -3.68 6.17 10.20
N MET A 380 -3.29 6.99 9.22
CA MET A 380 -3.92 7.06 7.91
C MET A 380 -2.96 7.68 6.89
N THR A 381 -3.22 7.40 5.63
CA THR A 381 -2.65 8.13 4.49
C THR A 381 -3.78 8.73 3.67
N PHE A 382 -3.45 9.73 2.85
CA PHE A 382 -4.34 10.20 1.80
C PHE A 382 -3.55 10.16 0.49
N SER A 383 -3.83 9.14 -0.34
CA SER A 383 -2.99 8.81 -1.49
C SER A 383 -3.80 8.08 -2.57
N ARG A 384 -3.24 7.97 -3.79
CA ARG A 384 -3.93 7.39 -4.96
C ARG A 384 -3.58 5.93 -5.25
N TYR A 385 -2.73 5.30 -4.47
CA TYR A 385 -2.29 3.93 -4.69
C TYR A 385 -3.35 2.91 -4.25
N ALA A 386 -3.61 1.91 -5.11
CA ALA A 386 -4.36 0.73 -4.77
C ALA A 386 -3.67 -0.54 -5.33
N GLY A 387 -3.92 -1.69 -4.69
CA GLY A 387 -3.34 -2.99 -5.04
C GLY A 387 -3.42 -3.96 -3.86
N PRO A 388 -2.89 -5.18 -4.00
CA PRO A 388 -2.85 -6.15 -2.90
C PRO A 388 -2.18 -5.57 -1.66
N GLY A 389 -2.84 -5.64 -0.50
CA GLY A 389 -2.36 -5.09 0.76
C GLY A 389 -2.61 -3.58 0.96
N SER A 390 -3.09 -2.83 -0.03
CA SER A 390 -3.32 -1.38 0.09
C SER A 390 -4.39 -0.99 1.12
N HIS A 391 -5.30 -1.89 1.45
CA HIS A 391 -6.32 -1.69 2.51
C HIS A 391 -5.73 -1.38 3.89
N ARG A 392 -4.45 -1.66 4.10
CA ARG A 392 -3.72 -1.28 5.33
C ARG A 392 -3.44 0.21 5.41
N TYR A 393 -3.47 0.91 4.28
CA TYR A 393 -3.07 2.32 4.15
C TYR A 393 -4.24 3.20 3.68
N PRO A 394 -5.33 3.31 4.46
CA PRO A 394 -6.41 4.20 4.07
C PRO A 394 -5.99 5.66 4.34
N ILE A 395 -6.43 6.62 3.55
CA ILE A 395 -7.57 6.67 2.63
C ILE A 395 -7.05 6.84 1.20
N GLY A 396 -7.76 6.25 0.23
CA GLY A 396 -7.46 6.43 -1.17
C GLY A 396 -8.31 7.53 -1.82
N PHE A 397 -7.78 8.16 -2.88
CA PHE A 397 -8.52 8.90 -3.87
C PHE A 397 -8.16 8.38 -5.27
N SER A 398 -9.01 8.67 -6.27
CA SER A 398 -8.85 8.09 -7.61
C SER A 398 -7.62 8.58 -8.38
N GLY A 399 -7.11 9.74 -8.07
CA GLY A 399 -6.19 10.48 -8.90
C GLY A 399 -6.95 11.43 -9.85
N ASP A 400 -6.24 12.04 -10.81
CA ASP A 400 -6.78 12.98 -11.78
C ASP A 400 -7.43 12.23 -12.95
N SER A 401 -8.66 11.80 -12.76
CA SER A 401 -9.50 11.15 -13.79
C SER A 401 -10.40 12.19 -14.50
N PHE A 402 -10.81 11.90 -15.73
CA PHE A 402 -11.65 12.75 -16.57
C PHE A 402 -13.08 12.25 -16.65
#